data_e1b7d1a6a6d69d9bd75ab3e707ed75c5
#
_entry.id   e1b7d1a6a6d69d9bd75ab3e707ed75c5
#
_cell.length_a   1.000
_cell.length_b   1.000
_cell.length_c   1.000
_cell.angle_alpha   90.00
_cell.angle_beta   90.00
_cell.angle_gamma   90.00
#
_symmetry.space_group_name_H-M   'P 1'
#
loop_
_entity.id
_entity.type
_entity.pdbx_description
1 polymer ?
#
loop_
_entity_poly.entity_id
_entity_poly.type
_entity_poly.pdbx_seq_one_letter_code
_entity_poly.pdbx_strand_id
1 'polypeptide(L)'
;MITNLLILLSVAFSLYAWFTQNNLAFSEYALLHGGYHTLLTGLFVHANPIHLVGNMVFLYVFGNGLEDEVGYKRTGYVFFTGGILSFILSIPVYPGAQMVGASAAIFSVMAALLLIRRPKLSTSFLSPTGPLIIVFFIFNMVAIQTGKAGNVAYFSHVLGFIIGVFFGASWNKKWKESLIFTLLLLAIYIILFNYLRKVNI
;
A
#
# COMPACT_ATOMS: atom_id res chain seq x y z
N MET A 1 -10.94 2.87 16.68
CA MET A 1 -9.78 3.13 15.85
C MET A 1 -10.07 2.64 14.44
N ILE A 2 -9.82 3.47 13.43
CA ILE A 2 -10.19 3.18 12.03
C ILE A 2 -9.40 2.00 11.49
N THR A 3 -8.11 1.90 11.82
CA THR A 3 -7.23 0.82 11.36
C THR A 3 -7.78 -0.58 11.68
N ASN A 4 -8.22 -0.80 12.91
CA ASN A 4 -8.77 -2.09 13.33
C ASN A 4 -10.10 -2.39 12.61
N LEU A 5 -10.93 -1.36 12.34
CA LEU A 5 -12.14 -1.52 11.56
C LEU A 5 -11.83 -1.92 10.11
N LEU A 6 -10.84 -1.28 9.48
CA LEU A 6 -10.40 -1.62 8.11
C LEU A 6 -9.89 -3.07 8.03
N ILE A 7 -9.12 -3.52 9.04
CA ILE A 7 -8.67 -4.91 9.15
C ILE A 7 -9.87 -5.87 9.26
N LEU A 8 -10.80 -5.57 10.17
CA LEU A 8 -12.00 -6.40 10.37
C LEU A 8 -12.82 -6.51 9.08
N LEU A 9 -13.05 -5.39 8.39
CA LEU A 9 -13.75 -5.36 7.10
C LEU A 9 -13.00 -6.19 6.04
N SER A 10 -11.68 -6.07 5.96
CA SER A 10 -10.88 -6.85 5.00
C SER A 10 -11.01 -8.36 5.24
N VAL A 11 -10.97 -8.79 6.50
CA VAL A 11 -11.17 -10.20 6.85
C VAL A 11 -12.59 -10.64 6.49
N ALA A 12 -13.61 -9.87 6.90
CA ALA A 12 -15.02 -10.23 6.67
C ALA A 12 -15.36 -10.31 5.17
N PHE A 13 -14.97 -9.29 4.38
CA PHE A 13 -15.23 -9.27 2.94
C PHE A 13 -14.46 -10.36 2.17
N SER A 14 -13.21 -10.65 2.55
CA SER A 14 -12.42 -11.73 1.94
C SER A 14 -13.04 -13.08 2.21
N LEU A 15 -13.41 -13.38 3.45
CA LEU A 15 -14.10 -14.61 3.81
C LEU A 15 -15.44 -14.72 3.08
N TYR A 16 -16.24 -13.67 3.07
CA TYR A 16 -17.51 -13.65 2.34
C TYR A 16 -17.30 -13.98 0.86
N ALA A 17 -16.36 -13.31 0.17
CA ALA A 17 -16.09 -13.54 -1.24
C ALA A 17 -15.61 -14.97 -1.52
N TRP A 18 -14.75 -15.54 -0.67
CA TRP A 18 -14.26 -16.91 -0.84
C TRP A 18 -15.37 -17.98 -0.65
N PHE A 19 -16.26 -17.78 0.32
CA PHE A 19 -17.34 -18.73 0.58
C PHE A 19 -18.50 -18.64 -0.42
N THR A 20 -18.82 -17.42 -0.88
CA THR A 20 -19.97 -17.20 -1.77
C THR A 20 -19.61 -17.20 -3.25
N GLN A 21 -18.32 -17.15 -3.58
CA GLN A 21 -17.80 -17.00 -4.95
C GLN A 21 -18.31 -15.70 -5.64
N ASN A 22 -18.79 -14.72 -4.86
CA ASN A 22 -19.23 -13.44 -5.40
C ASN A 22 -18.03 -12.60 -5.84
N ASN A 23 -18.09 -12.09 -7.06
CA ASN A 23 -17.06 -11.19 -7.59
C ASN A 23 -17.24 -9.78 -7.04
N LEU A 24 -16.47 -9.42 -6.04
CA LEU A 24 -16.40 -8.10 -5.42
C LEU A 24 -15.15 -7.30 -5.86
N ALA A 25 -14.40 -7.84 -6.85
CA ALA A 25 -13.21 -7.19 -7.39
C ALA A 25 -13.57 -5.93 -8.18
N PHE A 26 -12.72 -4.91 -8.09
CA PHE A 26 -12.81 -3.76 -8.97
C PHE A 26 -12.31 -4.13 -10.37
N SER A 27 -13.01 -3.64 -11.39
CA SER A 27 -12.56 -3.69 -12.78
C SER A 27 -13.14 -2.53 -13.58
N GLU A 28 -12.50 -2.20 -14.70
CA GLU A 28 -13.02 -1.23 -15.65
C GLU A 28 -14.44 -1.61 -16.13
N TYR A 29 -14.65 -2.89 -16.43
CA TYR A 29 -15.97 -3.39 -16.84
C TYR A 29 -17.03 -3.13 -15.75
N ALA A 30 -16.74 -3.45 -14.49
CA ALA A 30 -17.67 -3.19 -13.39
C ALA A 30 -17.99 -1.68 -13.28
N LEU A 31 -16.97 -0.83 -13.37
CA LEU A 31 -17.12 0.62 -13.30
C LEU A 31 -18.06 1.16 -14.39
N LEU A 32 -17.87 0.72 -15.64
CA LEU A 32 -18.65 1.18 -16.79
C LEU A 32 -20.09 0.65 -16.80
N HIS A 33 -20.37 -0.46 -16.10
CA HIS A 33 -21.69 -1.10 -16.03
C HIS A 33 -22.40 -0.90 -14.69
N GLY A 34 -22.07 0.17 -13.96
CA GLY A 34 -22.77 0.56 -12.73
C GLY A 34 -22.32 -0.16 -11.45
N GLY A 35 -21.29 -0.99 -11.51
CA GLY A 35 -20.69 -1.68 -10.37
C GLY A 35 -19.81 -0.78 -9.48
N TYR A 36 -20.22 0.46 -9.22
CA TYR A 36 -19.43 1.45 -8.46
C TYR A 36 -19.03 0.99 -7.05
N HIS A 37 -19.83 0.12 -6.44
CA HIS A 37 -19.51 -0.47 -5.13
C HIS A 37 -18.19 -1.23 -5.14
N THR A 38 -17.75 -1.74 -6.29
CA THR A 38 -16.49 -2.48 -6.43
C THR A 38 -15.24 -1.62 -6.18
N LEU A 39 -15.36 -0.29 -6.31
CA LEU A 39 -14.31 0.65 -5.88
C LEU A 39 -14.00 0.54 -4.39
N LEU A 40 -15.01 0.23 -3.58
CA LEU A 40 -14.85 0.05 -2.14
C LEU A 40 -14.62 -1.42 -1.79
N THR A 41 -15.45 -2.33 -2.30
CA THR A 41 -15.34 -3.74 -1.93
C THR A 41 -14.03 -4.37 -2.41
N GLY A 42 -13.52 -3.95 -3.58
CA GLY A 42 -12.23 -4.39 -4.09
C GLY A 42 -11.06 -4.08 -3.17
N LEU A 43 -11.13 -3.01 -2.36
CA LEU A 43 -10.10 -2.69 -1.36
C LEU A 43 -10.09 -3.68 -0.19
N PHE A 44 -11.22 -4.32 0.10
CA PHE A 44 -11.37 -5.20 1.25
C PHE A 44 -11.24 -6.68 0.91
N VAL A 45 -11.46 -7.06 -0.36
CA VAL A 45 -11.34 -8.45 -0.82
C VAL A 45 -9.89 -8.78 -1.18
N HIS A 46 -9.44 -9.99 -0.88
CA HIS A 46 -8.10 -10.47 -1.17
C HIS A 46 -8.15 -11.78 -1.95
N ALA A 47 -7.19 -11.97 -2.86
CA ALA A 47 -7.16 -13.12 -3.76
C ALA A 47 -6.99 -14.47 -3.04
N ASN A 48 -6.26 -14.48 -1.92
CA ASN A 48 -5.97 -15.67 -1.14
C ASN A 48 -5.57 -15.32 0.31
N PRO A 49 -5.51 -16.31 1.23
CA PRO A 49 -5.17 -16.08 2.64
C PRO A 49 -3.80 -15.43 2.87
N ILE A 50 -2.79 -15.80 2.08
CA ILE A 50 -1.43 -15.23 2.23
C ILE A 50 -1.45 -13.74 1.87
N HIS A 51 -2.17 -13.37 0.80
CA HIS A 51 -2.36 -11.99 0.39
C HIS A 51 -3.10 -11.18 1.46
N LEU A 52 -4.16 -11.76 2.06
CA LEU A 52 -4.90 -11.13 3.16
C LEU A 52 -3.99 -10.90 4.37
N VAL A 53 -3.34 -11.95 4.87
CA VAL A 53 -2.50 -11.86 6.08
C VAL A 53 -1.38 -10.83 5.89
N GLY A 54 -0.69 -10.87 4.74
CA GLY A 54 0.36 -9.89 4.44
C GLY A 54 -0.15 -8.46 4.49
N ASN A 55 -1.30 -8.17 3.85
CA ASN A 55 -1.90 -6.84 3.90
C ASN A 55 -2.32 -6.45 5.32
N MET A 56 -2.91 -7.36 6.10
CA MET A 56 -3.36 -7.05 7.46
C MET A 56 -2.21 -6.73 8.41
N VAL A 57 -1.09 -7.45 8.30
CA VAL A 57 0.13 -7.14 9.08
C VAL A 57 0.63 -5.73 8.77
N PHE A 58 0.75 -5.36 7.50
CA PHE A 58 1.22 -4.04 7.12
C PHE A 58 0.21 -2.94 7.44
N LEU A 59 -1.09 -3.20 7.25
CA LEU A 59 -2.14 -2.26 7.63
C LEU A 59 -2.14 -2.02 9.14
N TYR A 60 -1.95 -3.08 9.95
CA TYR A 60 -1.85 -2.95 11.39
C TYR A 60 -0.69 -2.03 11.80
N VAL A 61 0.49 -2.25 11.23
CA VAL A 61 1.69 -1.49 11.60
C VAL A 61 1.62 -0.04 11.09
N PHE A 62 1.35 0.15 9.80
CA PHE A 62 1.38 1.49 9.20
C PHE A 62 0.11 2.29 9.48
N GLY A 63 -1.03 1.62 9.50
CA GLY A 63 -2.32 2.23 9.81
C GLY A 63 -2.37 2.77 11.23
N ASN A 64 -2.01 1.95 12.23
CA ASN A 64 -1.93 2.43 13.61
C ASN A 64 -0.86 3.52 13.75
N GLY A 65 0.32 3.35 13.11
CA GLY A 65 1.36 4.36 13.13
C GLY A 65 0.90 5.71 12.57
N LEU A 66 0.14 5.73 11.48
CA LEU A 66 -0.41 6.97 10.92
C LEU A 66 -1.56 7.50 11.78
N GLU A 67 -2.41 6.62 12.31
CA GLU A 67 -3.53 6.98 13.17
C GLU A 67 -3.06 7.67 14.46
N ASP A 68 -1.92 7.23 15.03
CA ASP A 68 -1.29 7.86 16.18
C ASP A 68 -0.78 9.27 15.88
N GLU A 69 -0.30 9.52 14.65
CA GLU A 69 0.26 10.83 14.25
C GLU A 69 -0.80 11.85 13.83
N VAL A 70 -1.85 11.41 13.11
CA VAL A 70 -2.79 12.34 12.47
C VAL A 70 -4.26 12.10 12.84
N GLY A 71 -4.54 11.04 13.58
CA GLY A 71 -5.88 10.64 14.02
C GLY A 71 -6.66 9.85 12.98
N TYR A 72 -7.73 9.21 13.43
CA TYR A 72 -8.49 8.23 12.64
C TYR A 72 -9.12 8.79 11.35
N LYS A 73 -9.59 10.05 11.36
CA LYS A 73 -10.23 10.66 10.18
C LYS A 73 -9.23 10.80 9.03
N ARG A 74 -8.06 11.39 9.32
CA ARG A 74 -7.02 11.60 8.30
C ARG A 74 -6.46 10.28 7.78
N THR A 75 -6.28 9.29 8.66
CA THR A 75 -5.86 7.94 8.26
C THR A 75 -6.87 7.31 7.32
N GLY A 76 -8.16 7.40 7.62
CA GLY A 76 -9.22 6.94 6.72
C GLY A 76 -9.18 7.65 5.37
N TYR A 77 -9.02 8.98 5.33
CA TYR A 77 -8.89 9.72 4.07
C TYR A 77 -7.73 9.23 3.21
N VAL A 78 -6.55 9.04 3.81
CA VAL A 78 -5.37 8.52 3.08
C VAL A 78 -5.64 7.14 2.53
N PHE A 79 -6.20 6.25 3.34
CA PHE A 79 -6.51 4.87 2.96
C PHE A 79 -7.47 4.81 1.77
N PHE A 80 -8.64 5.43 1.90
CA PHE A 80 -9.66 5.37 0.85
C PHE A 80 -9.25 6.12 -0.41
N THR A 81 -8.71 7.33 -0.29
CA THR A 81 -8.27 8.11 -1.45
C THR A 81 -7.12 7.40 -2.16
N GLY A 82 -6.15 6.89 -1.40
CA GLY A 82 -5.01 6.14 -1.95
C GLY A 82 -5.45 4.90 -2.70
N GLY A 83 -6.35 4.10 -2.13
CA GLY A 83 -6.82 2.88 -2.76
C GLY A 83 -7.71 3.14 -3.98
N ILE A 84 -8.74 3.97 -3.83
CA ILE A 84 -9.72 4.26 -4.89
C ILE A 84 -9.05 4.92 -6.11
N LEU A 85 -8.27 5.98 -5.89
CA LEU A 85 -7.59 6.66 -7.00
C LEU A 85 -6.55 5.75 -7.66
N SER A 86 -5.85 4.90 -6.90
CA SER A 86 -4.92 3.95 -7.48
C SER A 86 -5.62 2.94 -8.39
N PHE A 87 -6.79 2.45 -8.02
CA PHE A 87 -7.58 1.57 -8.89
C PHE A 87 -7.98 2.27 -10.18
N ILE A 88 -8.58 3.45 -10.09
CA ILE A 88 -9.04 4.22 -11.26
C ILE A 88 -7.88 4.56 -12.20
N LEU A 89 -6.80 5.10 -11.65
CA LEU A 89 -5.63 5.51 -12.44
C LEU A 89 -4.81 4.33 -12.99
N SER A 90 -5.05 3.10 -12.51
CA SER A 90 -4.42 1.90 -13.03
C SER A 90 -5.13 1.31 -14.25
N ILE A 91 -6.37 1.72 -14.55
CA ILE A 91 -7.15 1.20 -15.69
C ILE A 91 -6.37 1.28 -17.02
N PRO A 92 -5.74 2.42 -17.39
CA PRO A 92 -5.04 2.51 -18.67
C PRO A 92 -3.83 1.57 -18.79
N VAL A 93 -3.25 1.16 -17.65
CA VAL A 93 -2.07 0.27 -17.60
C VAL A 93 -2.49 -1.20 -17.57
N TYR A 94 -3.64 -1.50 -16.97
CA TYR A 94 -4.17 -2.85 -16.81
C TYR A 94 -5.61 -2.95 -17.33
N PRO A 95 -5.85 -2.72 -18.64
CA PRO A 95 -7.21 -2.78 -19.20
C PRO A 95 -7.81 -4.17 -18.97
N GLY A 96 -9.04 -4.20 -18.50
CA GLY A 96 -9.77 -5.45 -18.25
C GLY A 96 -9.33 -6.24 -17.00
N ALA A 97 -8.30 -5.81 -16.27
CA ALA A 97 -7.86 -6.52 -15.07
C ALA A 97 -8.85 -6.39 -13.92
N GLN A 98 -8.94 -7.46 -13.13
CA GLN A 98 -9.62 -7.45 -11.85
C GLN A 98 -8.61 -7.06 -10.76
N MET A 99 -8.91 -6.02 -10.00
CA MET A 99 -8.06 -5.51 -8.94
C MET A 99 -8.69 -5.75 -7.57
N VAL A 100 -7.91 -6.34 -6.66
CA VAL A 100 -8.32 -6.66 -5.29
C VAL A 100 -7.20 -6.40 -4.31
N GLY A 101 -7.54 -6.04 -3.10
CA GLY A 101 -6.64 -5.91 -1.96
C GLY A 101 -6.39 -4.48 -1.52
N ALA A 102 -6.10 -4.34 -0.24
CA ALA A 102 -5.83 -3.07 0.42
C ALA A 102 -4.44 -2.49 0.08
N SER A 103 -3.61 -3.21 -0.68
CA SER A 103 -2.17 -2.92 -0.81
C SER A 103 -1.87 -1.51 -1.31
N ALA A 104 -2.55 -1.02 -2.34
CA ALA A 104 -2.36 0.35 -2.84
C ALA A 104 -2.71 1.41 -1.77
N ALA A 105 -3.79 1.19 -1.01
CA ALA A 105 -4.16 2.03 0.12
C ALA A 105 -3.11 1.99 1.24
N ILE A 106 -2.55 0.80 1.52
CA ILE A 106 -1.48 0.61 2.51
C ILE A 106 -0.21 1.35 2.08
N PHE A 107 0.14 1.32 0.79
CA PHE A 107 1.26 2.12 0.26
C PHE A 107 1.04 3.63 0.45
N SER A 108 -0.19 4.10 0.30
CA SER A 108 -0.53 5.51 0.56
C SER A 108 -0.38 5.86 2.05
N VAL A 109 -0.90 5.03 2.94
CA VAL A 109 -0.76 5.18 4.40
C VAL A 109 0.72 5.16 4.80
N MET A 110 1.49 4.22 4.27
CA MET A 110 2.93 4.09 4.52
C MET A 110 3.70 5.33 4.08
N ALA A 111 3.46 5.84 2.87
CA ALA A 111 4.14 7.02 2.34
C ALA A 111 3.81 8.28 3.16
N ALA A 112 2.54 8.46 3.54
CA ALA A 112 2.14 9.55 4.41
C ALA A 112 2.86 9.49 5.77
N LEU A 113 2.90 8.29 6.38
CA LEU A 113 3.60 8.08 7.66
C LEU A 113 5.09 8.40 7.56
N LEU A 114 5.77 7.94 6.48
CA LEU A 114 7.18 8.21 6.23
C LEU A 114 7.50 9.70 6.20
N LEU A 115 6.64 10.50 5.60
CA LEU A 115 6.85 11.93 5.49
C LEU A 115 6.50 12.69 6.77
N ILE A 116 5.58 12.17 7.57
CA ILE A 116 5.14 12.81 8.84
C ILE A 116 6.09 12.44 9.98
N ARG A 117 6.38 11.15 10.12
CA ARG A 117 7.26 10.64 11.16
C ARG A 117 8.71 10.85 10.74
N ARG A 118 9.39 11.82 11.35
CA ARG A 118 10.82 12.02 11.09
C ARG A 118 11.61 10.77 11.47
N PRO A 119 12.37 10.18 10.56
CA PRO A 119 13.34 9.17 10.93
C PRO A 119 14.42 9.84 11.80
N LYS A 120 14.36 9.65 13.11
CA LYS A 120 15.49 9.95 13.99
C LYS A 120 16.48 8.82 13.82
N LEU A 121 17.65 9.08 13.24
CA LEU A 121 18.71 8.09 12.97
C LEU A 121 19.09 7.24 14.20
N SER A 122 18.90 7.77 15.41
CA SER A 122 19.32 7.09 16.65
C SER A 122 18.26 6.16 17.26
N THR A 123 16.98 6.33 16.97
CA THR A 123 15.90 5.55 17.62
C THR A 123 14.94 4.88 16.65
N SER A 124 14.86 5.34 15.41
CA SER A 124 13.92 4.81 14.41
C SER A 124 14.35 3.49 13.79
N PHE A 125 15.64 3.18 13.80
CA PHE A 125 16.12 1.83 13.41
C PHE A 125 15.73 0.76 14.43
N LEU A 126 15.45 1.13 15.68
CA LEU A 126 15.03 0.24 16.77
C LEU A 126 13.50 0.19 16.92
N SER A 127 12.74 1.07 16.25
CA SER A 127 11.28 0.96 16.22
C SER A 127 10.88 -0.04 15.12
N PRO A 128 9.93 -0.95 15.35
CA PRO A 128 9.58 -2.00 14.37
C PRO A 128 9.05 -1.44 13.04
N THR A 129 8.63 -0.17 12.98
CA THR A 129 8.08 0.45 11.78
C THR A 129 9.11 0.77 10.70
N GLY A 130 10.30 1.23 11.05
CA GLY A 130 11.34 1.63 10.08
C GLY A 130 11.84 0.44 9.23
N PRO A 131 12.38 -0.62 9.82
CA PRO A 131 12.80 -1.82 9.11
C PRO A 131 11.67 -2.49 8.32
N LEU A 132 10.45 -2.54 8.86
CA LEU A 132 9.30 -3.12 8.16
C LEU A 132 8.91 -2.34 6.89
N ILE A 133 8.99 -1.02 6.91
CA ILE A 133 8.78 -0.19 5.72
C ILE A 133 9.79 -0.56 4.63
N ILE A 134 11.06 -0.67 5.00
CA ILE A 134 12.14 -1.04 4.07
C ILE A 134 11.91 -2.44 3.52
N VAL A 135 11.63 -3.41 4.40
CA VAL A 135 11.36 -4.80 4.00
C VAL A 135 10.15 -4.89 3.08
N PHE A 136 9.05 -4.20 3.38
CA PHE A 136 7.86 -4.19 2.55
C PHE A 136 8.13 -3.57 1.17
N PHE A 137 8.84 -2.45 1.14
CA PHE A 137 9.21 -1.78 -0.10
C PHE A 137 10.16 -2.64 -0.95
N ILE A 138 11.17 -3.25 -0.32
CA ILE A 138 12.11 -4.18 -0.97
C ILE A 138 11.34 -5.38 -1.54
N PHE A 139 10.49 -6.02 -0.73
CA PHE A 139 9.71 -7.18 -1.15
C PHE A 139 8.87 -6.87 -2.39
N ASN A 140 8.18 -5.72 -2.39
CA ASN A 140 7.39 -5.30 -3.54
C ASN A 140 8.25 -4.99 -4.77
N MET A 141 9.40 -4.34 -4.62
CA MET A 141 10.32 -4.07 -5.72
C MET A 141 10.91 -5.34 -6.33
N VAL A 142 11.31 -6.30 -5.49
CA VAL A 142 11.79 -7.61 -5.95
C VAL A 142 10.69 -8.36 -6.70
N ALA A 143 9.47 -8.34 -6.19
CA ALA A 143 8.33 -8.98 -6.82
C ALA A 143 8.01 -8.36 -8.20
N ILE A 144 8.11 -7.02 -8.34
CA ILE A 144 7.98 -6.32 -9.62
C ILE A 144 9.06 -6.78 -10.62
N GLN A 145 10.32 -6.87 -10.18
CA GLN A 145 11.45 -7.15 -11.06
C GLN A 145 11.53 -8.61 -11.49
N THR A 146 11.09 -9.54 -10.65
CA THR A 146 11.18 -10.97 -10.96
C THR A 146 10.07 -11.47 -11.89
N GLY A 147 9.05 -10.66 -12.13
CA GLY A 147 7.88 -11.06 -12.94
C GLY A 147 7.11 -12.27 -12.37
N LYS A 148 7.58 -12.83 -11.23
CA LYS A 148 7.02 -14.05 -10.61
C LYS A 148 5.76 -13.81 -9.79
N ALA A 149 5.35 -12.56 -9.67
CA ALA A 149 4.28 -12.20 -8.74
C ALA A 149 2.88 -12.21 -9.38
N GLY A 150 2.65 -13.00 -10.39
CA GLY A 150 1.32 -13.22 -10.96
C GLY A 150 0.60 -11.90 -11.35
N ASN A 151 -0.72 -11.89 -11.20
CA ASN A 151 -1.60 -10.77 -11.59
C ASN A 151 -1.61 -9.60 -10.57
N VAL A 152 -0.47 -9.23 -9.98
CA VAL A 152 -0.42 -8.10 -9.03
C VAL A 152 -0.25 -6.79 -9.78
N ALA A 153 -1.15 -5.86 -9.53
CA ALA A 153 -1.14 -4.53 -10.13
C ALA A 153 -0.10 -3.62 -9.44
N TYR A 154 1.19 -3.85 -9.69
CA TYR A 154 2.28 -3.10 -9.04
C TYR A 154 2.24 -1.59 -9.32
N PHE A 155 1.76 -1.20 -10.49
CA PHE A 155 1.60 0.21 -10.80
C PHE A 155 0.62 0.90 -9.84
N SER A 156 -0.41 0.19 -9.38
CA SER A 156 -1.33 0.73 -8.36
C SER A 156 -0.63 1.01 -7.02
N HIS A 157 0.40 0.22 -6.67
CA HIS A 157 1.21 0.47 -5.47
C HIS A 157 2.04 1.75 -5.59
N VAL A 158 2.63 1.99 -6.77
CA VAL A 158 3.37 3.24 -7.06
C VAL A 158 2.43 4.43 -6.97
N LEU A 159 1.24 4.33 -7.56
CA LEU A 159 0.23 5.39 -7.47
C LEU A 159 -0.19 5.64 -6.02
N GLY A 160 -0.47 4.58 -5.26
CA GLY A 160 -0.78 4.68 -3.84
C GLY A 160 0.31 5.42 -3.07
N PHE A 161 1.56 5.05 -3.30
CA PHE A 161 2.71 5.71 -2.68
C PHE A 161 2.77 7.21 -3.02
N ILE A 162 2.61 7.58 -4.29
CA ILE A 162 2.61 8.97 -4.74
C ILE A 162 1.48 9.77 -4.06
N ILE A 163 0.27 9.21 -4.00
CA ILE A 163 -0.87 9.85 -3.33
C ILE A 163 -0.56 10.07 -1.84
N GLY A 164 0.03 9.08 -1.18
CA GLY A 164 0.46 9.20 0.22
C GLY A 164 1.51 10.27 0.45
N VAL A 165 2.45 10.44 -0.50
CA VAL A 165 3.43 11.54 -0.48
C VAL A 165 2.74 12.90 -0.48
N PHE A 166 1.71 13.11 -1.30
CA PHE A 166 0.94 14.36 -1.30
C PHE A 166 0.31 14.65 0.07
N PHE A 167 -0.32 13.65 0.70
CA PHE A 167 -0.89 13.82 2.04
C PHE A 167 0.19 14.12 3.08
N GLY A 168 1.27 13.35 3.11
CA GLY A 168 2.36 13.53 4.06
C GLY A 168 3.03 14.90 3.90
N ALA A 169 3.25 15.34 2.67
CA ALA A 169 3.82 16.66 2.35
C ALA A 169 2.90 17.80 2.78
N SER A 170 1.58 17.65 2.63
CA SER A 170 0.62 18.70 3.01
C SER A 170 0.51 18.88 4.54
N TRP A 171 0.80 17.84 5.32
CA TRP A 171 0.66 17.87 6.78
C TRP A 171 1.98 18.08 7.53
N ASN A 172 3.12 17.96 6.86
CA ASN A 172 4.44 18.17 7.47
C ASN A 172 5.22 19.28 6.77
N LYS A 173 5.42 20.43 7.43
CA LYS A 173 6.21 21.54 6.88
C LYS A 173 7.66 21.16 6.52
N LYS A 174 8.22 20.13 7.13
CA LYS A 174 9.59 19.63 6.89
C LYS A 174 9.64 18.37 6.04
N TRP A 175 8.61 18.10 5.25
CA TRP A 175 8.48 16.92 4.42
C TRP A 175 9.66 16.66 3.47
N LYS A 176 10.35 17.74 3.03
CA LYS A 176 11.49 17.63 2.12
C LYS A 176 12.65 16.82 2.73
N GLU A 177 12.94 17.01 4.04
CA GLU A 177 13.98 16.26 4.74
C GLU A 177 13.64 14.76 4.77
N SER A 178 12.39 14.41 5.06
CA SER A 178 11.92 13.02 5.08
C SER A 178 11.91 12.40 3.67
N LEU A 179 11.53 13.18 2.65
CA LEU A 179 11.56 12.72 1.26
C LEU A 179 12.99 12.43 0.79
N ILE A 180 13.93 13.34 1.05
CA ILE A 180 15.35 13.16 0.70
C ILE A 180 15.88 11.87 1.35
N PHE A 181 15.59 11.67 2.65
CA PHE A 181 16.00 10.45 3.34
C PHE A 181 15.42 9.18 2.70
N THR A 182 14.13 9.20 2.34
CA THR A 182 13.47 8.08 1.65
C THR A 182 14.11 7.79 0.29
N LEU A 183 14.41 8.85 -0.49
CA LEU A 183 15.08 8.71 -1.79
C LEU A 183 16.51 8.18 -1.65
N LEU A 184 17.25 8.59 -0.62
CA LEU A 184 18.57 8.05 -0.32
C LEU A 184 18.51 6.56 0.01
N LEU A 185 17.58 6.13 0.84
CA LEU A 185 17.38 4.71 1.14
C LEU A 185 17.03 3.90 -0.11
N LEU A 186 16.17 4.44 -0.98
CA LEU A 186 15.83 3.82 -2.26
C LEU A 186 17.04 3.71 -3.18
N ALA A 187 17.86 4.76 -3.27
CA ALA A 187 19.09 4.75 -4.08
C ALA A 187 20.09 3.70 -3.57
N ILE A 188 20.32 3.64 -2.24
CA ILE A 188 21.17 2.62 -1.61
C ILE A 188 20.64 1.22 -1.93
N TYR A 189 19.32 1.01 -1.83
CA TYR A 189 18.70 -0.26 -2.17
C TYR A 189 18.95 -0.65 -3.64
N ILE A 190 18.71 0.27 -4.58
CA ILE A 190 18.92 0.00 -6.01
C ILE A 190 20.39 -0.37 -6.29
N ILE A 191 21.33 0.33 -5.67
CA ILE A 191 22.77 0.05 -5.81
C ILE A 191 23.09 -1.34 -5.26
N LEU A 192 22.66 -1.66 -4.05
CA LEU A 192 22.88 -2.97 -3.42
C LEU A 192 22.24 -4.09 -4.22
N PHE A 193 21.00 -3.92 -4.68
CA PHE A 193 20.30 -4.90 -5.48
C PHE A 193 21.04 -5.19 -6.80
N ASN A 194 21.45 -4.15 -7.52
CA ASN A 194 22.20 -4.32 -8.77
C ASN A 194 23.58 -4.95 -8.52
N TYR A 195 24.22 -4.64 -7.40
CA TYR A 195 25.48 -5.27 -7.02
C TYR A 195 25.29 -6.77 -6.72
N LEU A 196 24.32 -7.15 -5.89
CA LEU A 196 24.02 -8.55 -5.56
C LEU A 196 23.63 -9.37 -6.80
N ARG A 197 22.85 -8.77 -7.70
CA ARG A 197 22.48 -9.41 -8.98
C ARG A 197 23.70 -9.71 -9.85
N LYS A 198 24.72 -8.82 -9.86
CA LYS A 198 25.96 -9.04 -10.62
C LYS A 198 26.87 -10.12 -10.00
N VAL A 199 26.78 -10.32 -8.68
CA VAL A 199 27.60 -11.30 -7.95
C VAL A 199 26.94 -12.70 -7.95
N ASN A 200 25.79 -12.89 -8.64
CA ASN A 200 25.09 -14.18 -8.77
C ASN A 200 24.68 -14.82 -7.41
N ILE A 201 24.32 -14.00 -6.42
CA ILE A 201 23.70 -14.48 -5.18
C ILE A 201 22.18 -14.38 -5.31
#